data_acae27c1aa27b4395f01ded9b784b692
#
_entry.id   acae27c1aa27b4395f01ded9b784b692
#
_cell.length_a   1.000
_cell.length_b   1.000
_cell.length_c   1.000
_cell.angle_alpha   90.00
_cell.angle_beta   90.00
_cell.angle_gamma   90.00
#
_symmetry.space_group_name_H-M   'P 1'
#
loop_
_entity.id
_entity.type
_entity.pdbx_description
1 polymer ?
#
loop_
_entity_poly.entity_id
_entity_poly.type
_entity_poly.pdbx_seq_one_letter_code
_entity_poly.pdbx_strand_id
1 'polypeptide(L)'
;WRTVAMATAGVTLALGVAMPLTLLNTRVLSISALSGRMARGPFWVRQGIRWLLIVLRSIPELVWALVFVRVVGLGPTAGVLAIALTYGGMLGKVYGEILESGETHPTHTLLRNGAGRLQAFFYGLLPNNAAELTSYTVYRWECAIRSSVVLGFVGAGGLGQQLDNSMKMFNGGEVALMLLVFMALVALADKVSSWLRRSLG
;
A
#
# COMPACT_ATOMS: atom_id res chain seq x y z
N TRP A 1 13.30 -2.36 -15.89
CA TRP A 1 12.90 -1.03 -15.42
C TRP A 1 11.39 -0.86 -15.32
N ARG A 2 10.60 -1.23 -16.36
CA ARG A 2 9.14 -1.04 -16.37
C ARG A 2 8.46 -1.70 -15.17
N THR A 3 8.86 -2.91 -14.80
CA THR A 3 8.32 -3.67 -13.65
C THR A 3 8.52 -2.93 -12.32
N VAL A 4 9.76 -2.45 -12.07
CA VAL A 4 10.09 -1.70 -10.85
C VAL A 4 9.39 -0.34 -10.86
N ALA A 5 9.34 0.34 -12.01
CA ALA A 5 8.66 1.62 -12.15
C ALA A 5 7.14 1.51 -11.86
N MET A 6 6.48 0.45 -12.37
CA MET A 6 5.06 0.18 -12.09
C MET A 6 4.82 -0.08 -10.59
N ALA A 7 5.66 -0.91 -9.98
CA ALA A 7 5.56 -1.19 -8.54
C ALA A 7 5.73 0.08 -7.70
N THR A 8 6.77 0.88 -8.02
CA THR A 8 7.06 2.12 -7.30
C THR A 8 5.96 3.17 -7.48
N ALA A 9 5.52 3.40 -8.73
CA ALA A 9 4.43 4.32 -9.01
C ALA A 9 3.11 3.87 -8.37
N GLY A 10 2.81 2.56 -8.41
CA GLY A 10 1.62 1.99 -7.78
C GLY A 10 1.62 2.19 -6.26
N VAL A 11 2.74 1.93 -5.59
CA VAL A 11 2.86 2.10 -4.13
C VAL A 11 2.86 3.59 -3.74
N THR A 12 3.47 4.48 -4.50
CA THR A 12 3.42 5.93 -4.21
C THR A 12 2.00 6.48 -4.34
N LEU A 13 1.24 6.06 -5.36
CA LEU A 13 -0.18 6.39 -5.47
C LEU A 13 -1.00 5.76 -4.34
N ALA A 14 -0.70 4.51 -3.97
CA ALA A 14 -1.34 3.84 -2.84
C ALA A 14 -1.14 4.61 -1.52
N LEU A 15 0.08 5.13 -1.28
CA LEU A 15 0.37 5.99 -0.13
C LEU A 15 -0.44 7.29 -0.16
N GLY A 16 -0.54 7.92 -1.33
CA GLY A 16 -1.35 9.15 -1.52
C GLY A 16 -2.83 8.94 -1.19
N VAL A 17 -3.38 7.76 -1.48
CA VAL A 17 -4.76 7.38 -1.13
C VAL A 17 -4.87 6.92 0.33
N ALA A 18 -3.91 6.14 0.81
CA ALA A 18 -3.93 5.59 2.15
C ALA A 18 -3.83 6.64 3.25
N MET A 19 -2.98 7.66 3.08
CA MET A 19 -2.76 8.71 4.08
C MET A 19 -4.05 9.44 4.50
N PRO A 20 -4.84 10.03 3.57
CA PRO A 20 -6.10 10.68 3.96
C PRO A 20 -7.12 9.70 4.55
N LEU A 21 -7.20 8.47 4.01
CA LEU A 21 -8.11 7.46 4.54
C LEU A 21 -7.71 7.01 5.96
N THR A 22 -6.41 6.92 6.24
CA THR A 22 -5.90 6.62 7.58
C THR A 22 -6.25 7.72 8.57
N LEU A 23 -6.03 9.00 8.20
CA LEU A 23 -6.40 10.14 9.05
C LEU A 23 -7.88 10.12 9.43
N LEU A 24 -8.76 9.82 8.49
CA LEU A 24 -10.20 9.74 8.71
C LEU A 24 -10.61 8.50 9.51
N ASN A 25 -9.87 7.40 9.39
CA ASN A 25 -10.15 6.13 10.05
C ASN A 25 -9.65 6.09 11.51
N THR A 26 -8.58 6.83 11.87
CA THR A 26 -7.91 6.73 13.17
C THR A 26 -8.77 7.28 14.32
N ARG A 27 -9.04 6.44 15.33
CA ARG A 27 -9.87 6.80 16.50
C ARG A 27 -9.18 7.75 17.45
N VAL A 28 -7.88 7.64 17.59
CA VAL A 28 -7.05 8.41 18.53
C VAL A 28 -7.17 9.91 18.28
N LEU A 29 -7.38 10.33 17.04
CA LEU A 29 -7.55 11.73 16.65
C LEU A 29 -8.97 12.29 16.91
N SER A 30 -9.90 11.49 17.43
CA SER A 30 -11.26 11.93 17.71
C SER A 30 -11.35 12.52 19.12
N ILE A 31 -11.61 13.82 19.22
CA ILE A 31 -11.86 14.50 20.52
C ILE A 31 -13.05 13.85 21.26
N SER A 32 -14.01 13.29 20.52
CA SER A 32 -15.15 12.56 21.09
C SER A 32 -14.74 11.27 21.81
N ALA A 33 -13.58 10.68 21.48
CA ALA A 33 -13.05 9.51 22.20
C ALA A 33 -12.51 9.91 23.58
N LEU A 34 -12.01 11.15 23.74
CA LEU A 34 -11.57 11.70 25.04
C LEU A 34 -12.75 12.02 25.97
N SER A 35 -13.89 12.39 25.42
CA SER A 35 -15.10 12.73 26.22
C SER A 35 -16.03 11.53 26.49
N GLY A 36 -15.70 10.32 26.04
CA GLY A 36 -16.53 9.12 26.24
C GLY A 36 -17.86 9.10 25.46
N ARG A 37 -18.20 10.19 24.76
CA ARG A 37 -19.42 10.33 23.95
C ARG A 37 -19.07 10.46 22.47
N MET A 38 -19.13 9.38 21.72
CA MET A 38 -19.02 9.44 20.25
C MET A 38 -20.28 10.07 19.65
N ALA A 39 -20.13 11.21 18.97
CA ALA A 39 -21.18 11.72 18.11
C ALA A 39 -21.51 10.69 17.03
N ARG A 40 -22.80 10.44 16.75
CA ARG A 40 -23.26 9.41 15.79
C ARG A 40 -22.73 9.64 14.37
N GLY A 41 -22.57 10.88 13.92
CA GLY A 41 -22.09 11.22 12.59
C GLY A 41 -20.68 10.69 12.26
N PRO A 42 -19.64 11.04 13.05
CA PRO A 42 -18.26 10.55 12.78
C PRO A 42 -18.12 9.04 12.93
N PHE A 43 -18.97 8.37 13.70
CA PHE A 43 -19.01 6.91 13.78
C PHE A 43 -19.39 6.26 12.45
N TRP A 44 -20.45 6.72 11.79
CA TRP A 44 -20.92 6.18 10.52
C TRP A 44 -19.93 6.41 9.38
N VAL A 45 -19.31 7.61 9.32
CA VAL A 45 -18.26 7.93 8.34
C VAL A 45 -17.07 6.98 8.50
N ARG A 46 -16.59 6.78 9.71
CA ARG A 46 -15.48 5.87 10.00
C ARG A 46 -15.83 4.43 9.65
N GLN A 47 -17.04 4.00 10.01
CA GLN A 47 -17.50 2.64 9.67
C GLN A 47 -17.56 2.46 8.15
N GLY A 48 -18.04 3.44 7.39
CA GLY A 48 -18.07 3.43 5.95
C GLY A 48 -16.65 3.33 5.35
N ILE A 49 -15.70 4.11 5.85
CA ILE A 49 -14.28 4.04 5.42
C ILE A 49 -13.68 2.67 5.72
N ARG A 50 -13.95 2.08 6.89
CA ARG A 50 -13.50 0.72 7.23
C ARG A 50 -14.03 -0.32 6.26
N TRP A 51 -15.33 -0.26 5.94
CA TRP A 51 -15.92 -1.15 4.95
C TRP A 51 -15.32 -0.94 3.55
N LEU A 52 -15.09 0.32 3.14
CA LEU A 52 -14.41 0.62 1.88
C LEU A 52 -13.01 0.00 1.83
N LEU A 53 -12.21 0.19 2.87
CA LEU A 53 -10.86 -0.39 2.94
C LEU A 53 -10.88 -1.93 2.93
N ILE A 54 -11.88 -2.56 3.57
CA ILE A 54 -12.07 -4.01 3.54
C ILE A 54 -12.40 -4.47 2.12
N VAL A 55 -13.32 -3.82 1.44
CA VAL A 55 -13.71 -4.18 0.05
C VAL A 55 -12.51 -4.02 -0.89
N LEU A 56 -11.78 -2.90 -0.81
CA LEU A 56 -10.62 -2.65 -1.68
C LEU A 56 -9.54 -3.73 -1.55
N ARG A 57 -9.29 -4.21 -0.33
CA ARG A 57 -8.27 -5.23 -0.08
C ARG A 57 -8.77 -6.67 -0.28
N SER A 58 -10.08 -6.91 -0.27
CA SER A 58 -10.67 -8.25 -0.43
C SER A 58 -10.60 -8.74 -1.86
N ILE A 59 -10.53 -7.83 -2.81
CA ILE A 59 -10.43 -8.15 -4.23
C ILE A 59 -8.94 -8.26 -4.58
N PRO A 60 -8.48 -9.44 -5.11
CA PRO A 60 -7.10 -9.60 -5.54
C PRO A 60 -6.68 -8.58 -6.61
N GLU A 61 -5.42 -8.16 -6.59
CA GLU A 61 -4.90 -7.18 -7.55
C GLU A 61 -5.06 -7.59 -9.02
N LEU A 62 -5.02 -8.90 -9.31
CA LEU A 62 -5.27 -9.45 -10.65
C LEU A 62 -6.66 -9.11 -11.18
N VAL A 63 -7.67 -9.19 -10.32
CA VAL A 63 -9.05 -8.88 -10.71
C VAL A 63 -9.18 -7.39 -11.03
N TRP A 64 -8.58 -6.53 -10.20
CA TRP A 64 -8.52 -5.10 -10.48
C TRP A 64 -7.77 -4.79 -11.78
N ALA A 65 -6.65 -5.48 -12.04
CA ALA A 65 -5.92 -5.31 -13.29
C ALA A 65 -6.75 -5.68 -14.51
N LEU A 66 -7.49 -6.80 -14.46
CA LEU A 66 -8.40 -7.21 -15.54
C LEU A 66 -9.49 -6.16 -15.81
N VAL A 67 -10.06 -5.59 -14.75
CA VAL A 67 -11.05 -4.51 -14.87
C VAL A 67 -10.42 -3.28 -15.52
N PHE A 68 -9.24 -2.84 -15.03
CA PHE A 68 -8.59 -1.65 -15.57
C PHE A 68 -8.07 -1.85 -17.00
N VAL A 69 -7.58 -3.03 -17.35
CA VAL A 69 -7.21 -3.35 -18.74
C VAL A 69 -8.42 -3.23 -19.68
N ARG A 70 -9.62 -3.58 -19.23
CA ARG A 70 -10.85 -3.41 -20.02
C ARG A 70 -11.28 -1.95 -20.16
N VAL A 71 -11.02 -1.11 -19.16
CA VAL A 71 -11.46 0.31 -19.14
C VAL A 71 -10.41 1.25 -19.75
N VAL A 72 -9.14 1.08 -19.37
CA VAL A 72 -8.04 1.98 -19.75
C VAL A 72 -7.25 1.44 -20.95
N GLY A 73 -7.38 0.15 -21.23
CA GLY A 73 -6.61 -0.55 -22.24
C GLY A 73 -5.37 -1.25 -21.70
N LEU A 74 -4.70 -2.00 -22.61
CA LEU A 74 -3.45 -2.68 -22.31
C LEU A 74 -2.33 -1.67 -22.03
N GLY A 75 -1.59 -1.88 -20.94
CA GLY A 75 -0.44 -1.03 -20.64
C GLY A 75 -0.12 -0.91 -19.15
N PRO A 76 1.00 -0.26 -18.83
CA PRO A 76 1.48 -0.14 -17.45
C PRO A 76 0.53 0.67 -16.55
N THR A 77 -0.29 1.55 -17.11
CA THR A 77 -1.27 2.35 -16.38
C THR A 77 -2.30 1.49 -15.66
N ALA A 78 -2.81 0.43 -16.32
CA ALA A 78 -3.76 -0.50 -15.71
C ALA A 78 -3.13 -1.23 -14.50
N GLY A 79 -1.87 -1.65 -14.62
CA GLY A 79 -1.12 -2.29 -13.53
C GLY A 79 -0.87 -1.34 -12.37
N VAL A 80 -0.47 -0.10 -12.64
CA VAL A 80 -0.27 0.93 -11.62
C VAL A 80 -1.55 1.21 -10.84
N LEU A 81 -2.69 1.36 -11.53
CA LEU A 81 -3.99 1.59 -10.89
C LEU A 81 -4.45 0.40 -10.05
N ALA A 82 -4.23 -0.82 -10.53
CA ALA A 82 -4.58 -2.03 -9.78
C ALA A 82 -3.78 -2.14 -8.48
N ILE A 83 -2.46 -1.92 -8.54
CA ILE A 83 -1.58 -1.88 -7.36
C ILE A 83 -2.01 -0.74 -6.42
N ALA A 84 -2.21 0.46 -6.96
CA ALA A 84 -2.58 1.63 -6.16
C ALA A 84 -3.87 1.42 -5.37
N LEU A 85 -4.88 0.82 -5.99
CA LEU A 85 -6.18 0.61 -5.36
C LEU A 85 -6.12 -0.48 -4.29
N THR A 86 -5.54 -1.64 -4.61
CA THR A 86 -5.42 -2.76 -3.68
C THR A 86 -4.52 -2.42 -2.50
N TYR A 87 -3.35 -1.86 -2.77
CA TYR A 87 -2.40 -1.50 -1.71
C TYR A 87 -2.80 -0.26 -0.94
N GLY A 88 -3.53 0.68 -1.58
CA GLY A 88 -4.16 1.79 -0.87
C GLY A 88 -5.14 1.31 0.20
N GLY A 89 -5.95 0.30 -0.11
CA GLY A 89 -6.82 -0.35 0.86
C GLY A 89 -6.08 -1.08 1.98
N MET A 90 -5.01 -1.81 1.63
CA MET A 90 -4.17 -2.53 2.59
C MET A 90 -3.40 -1.57 3.51
N LEU A 91 -2.70 -0.58 2.93
CA LEU A 91 -1.93 0.41 3.67
C LEU A 91 -2.84 1.24 4.58
N GLY A 92 -3.96 1.75 4.07
CA GLY A 92 -4.88 2.57 4.84
C GLY A 92 -5.46 1.84 6.05
N LYS A 93 -5.73 0.53 5.92
CA LYS A 93 -6.21 -0.27 7.07
C LYS A 93 -5.09 -0.53 8.07
N VAL A 94 -3.96 -1.07 7.62
CA VAL A 94 -2.86 -1.46 8.51
C VAL A 94 -2.23 -0.23 9.18
N TYR A 95 -2.12 0.89 8.48
CA TYR A 95 -1.68 2.14 9.09
C TYR A 95 -2.61 2.60 10.21
N GLY A 96 -3.93 2.48 10.01
CA GLY A 96 -4.90 2.75 11.07
C GLY A 96 -4.69 1.84 12.28
N GLU A 97 -4.42 0.57 12.08
CA GLU A 97 -4.15 -0.41 13.14
C GLU A 97 -2.83 -0.12 13.88
N ILE A 98 -1.74 0.18 13.17
CA ILE A 98 -0.45 0.58 13.75
C ILE A 98 -0.62 1.85 14.60
N LEU A 99 -1.29 2.87 14.09
CA LEU A 99 -1.52 4.12 14.80
C LEU A 99 -2.47 3.97 16.01
N GLU A 100 -3.36 2.97 16.00
CA GLU A 100 -4.25 2.66 17.13
C GLU A 100 -3.60 1.75 18.17
N SER A 101 -2.62 0.92 17.80
CA SER A 101 -1.91 -0.01 18.70
C SER A 101 -0.68 0.59 19.36
N GLY A 102 -0.09 1.64 18.77
CA GLY A 102 1.09 2.32 19.29
C GLY A 102 0.80 3.14 20.55
N GLU A 103 1.85 3.74 21.12
CA GLU A 103 1.75 4.58 22.30
C GLU A 103 0.99 5.87 22.00
N THR A 104 -0.22 5.98 22.54
CA THR A 104 -1.13 7.13 22.30
C THR A 104 -1.03 8.23 23.32
N HIS A 105 -0.30 8.03 24.43
CA HIS A 105 -0.18 8.98 25.53
C HIS A 105 0.32 10.38 25.10
N PRO A 106 1.37 10.54 24.28
CA PRO A 106 1.85 11.84 23.81
C PRO A 106 0.78 12.57 22.99
N THR A 107 0.06 11.84 22.15
CA THR A 107 -1.01 12.38 21.29
C THR A 107 -2.18 12.90 22.13
N HIS A 108 -2.57 12.15 23.15
CA HIS A 108 -3.65 12.58 24.09
C HIS A 108 -3.24 13.81 24.89
N THR A 109 -1.98 13.91 25.30
CA THR A 109 -1.45 15.08 26.00
C THR A 109 -1.51 16.34 25.12
N LEU A 110 -1.10 16.23 23.84
CA LEU A 110 -1.20 17.33 22.88
C LEU A 110 -2.66 17.78 22.68
N LEU A 111 -3.57 16.83 22.48
CA LEU A 111 -5.00 17.14 22.29
C LEU A 111 -5.63 17.78 23.53
N ARG A 112 -5.25 17.36 24.75
CA ARG A 112 -5.71 17.97 26.02
C ARG A 112 -5.21 19.40 26.20
N ASN A 113 -4.02 19.71 25.69
CA ASN A 113 -3.41 21.05 25.70
C ASN A 113 -3.94 21.94 24.57
N GLY A 114 -4.97 21.54 23.83
CA GLY A 114 -5.61 22.35 22.81
C GLY A 114 -4.98 22.29 21.43
N ALA A 115 -4.04 21.37 21.17
CA ALA A 115 -3.47 21.18 19.84
C ALA A 115 -4.53 20.70 18.83
N GLY A 116 -4.42 21.18 17.59
CA GLY A 116 -5.28 20.73 16.50
C GLY A 116 -5.04 19.24 16.17
N ARG A 117 -6.06 18.58 15.60
CA ARG A 117 -5.97 17.16 15.23
C ARG A 117 -4.80 16.84 14.30
N LEU A 118 -4.55 17.70 13.32
CA LEU A 118 -3.42 17.54 12.39
C LEU A 118 -2.08 17.72 13.10
N GLN A 119 -1.98 18.67 14.02
CA GLN A 119 -0.78 18.88 14.84
C GLN A 119 -0.51 17.65 15.72
N ALA A 120 -1.52 17.13 16.39
CA ALA A 120 -1.40 15.93 17.22
C ALA A 120 -1.02 14.69 16.38
N PHE A 121 -1.46 14.60 15.13
CA PHE A 121 -1.05 13.56 14.20
C PHE A 121 0.41 13.69 13.81
N PHE A 122 0.84 14.84 13.30
CA PHE A 122 2.20 15.03 12.78
C PHE A 122 3.27 15.07 13.87
N TYR A 123 2.97 15.61 15.04
CA TYR A 123 3.95 15.77 16.13
C TYR A 123 3.87 14.69 17.21
N GLY A 124 2.73 14.01 17.36
CA GLY A 124 2.54 12.97 18.36
C GLY A 124 2.50 11.57 17.76
N LEU A 125 1.54 11.32 16.89
CA LEU A 125 1.22 9.98 16.44
C LEU A 125 2.20 9.46 15.37
N LEU A 126 2.49 10.29 14.37
CA LEU A 126 3.34 9.92 13.24
C LEU A 126 4.79 9.62 13.64
N PRO A 127 5.49 10.48 14.42
CA PRO A 127 6.89 10.21 14.78
C PRO A 127 7.06 8.96 15.61
N ASN A 128 6.15 8.70 16.56
CA ASN A 128 6.23 7.52 17.42
C ASN A 128 6.07 6.20 16.68
N ASN A 129 5.29 6.21 15.58
CA ASN A 129 5.01 5.01 14.79
C ASN A 129 5.75 5.02 13.44
N ALA A 130 6.63 6.00 13.18
CA ALA A 130 7.26 6.19 11.88
C ALA A 130 8.09 4.99 11.42
N ALA A 131 8.83 4.37 12.33
CA ALA A 131 9.65 3.19 12.03
C ALA A 131 8.80 2.01 11.56
N GLU A 132 7.68 1.75 12.25
CA GLU A 132 6.77 0.65 11.92
C GLU A 132 6.01 0.91 10.61
N LEU A 133 5.51 2.15 10.42
CA LEU A 133 4.86 2.56 9.19
C LEU A 133 5.80 2.44 7.99
N THR A 134 7.03 2.90 8.13
CA THR A 134 8.03 2.84 7.05
C THR A 134 8.45 1.40 6.77
N SER A 135 8.67 0.60 7.80
CA SER A 135 8.98 -0.83 7.67
C SER A 135 7.88 -1.57 6.90
N TYR A 136 6.62 -1.31 7.23
CA TYR A 136 5.48 -1.91 6.52
C TYR A 136 5.37 -1.43 5.08
N THR A 137 5.63 -0.15 4.81
CA THR A 137 5.63 0.41 3.45
C THR A 137 6.68 -0.24 2.57
N VAL A 138 7.90 -0.38 3.09
CA VAL A 138 9.02 -1.03 2.38
C VAL A 138 8.70 -2.50 2.10
N TYR A 139 8.12 -3.21 3.05
CA TYR A 139 7.64 -4.58 2.85
C TYR A 139 6.57 -4.66 1.75
N ARG A 140 5.62 -3.73 1.71
CA ARG A 140 4.60 -3.67 0.67
C ARG A 140 5.17 -3.31 -0.70
N TRP A 141 6.18 -2.46 -0.75
CA TRP A 141 6.88 -2.16 -1.99
C TRP A 141 7.58 -3.40 -2.58
N GLU A 142 8.24 -4.19 -1.75
CA GLU A 142 8.83 -5.48 -2.15
C GLU A 142 7.75 -6.43 -2.71
N CYS A 143 6.61 -6.56 -2.04
CA CYS A 143 5.48 -7.35 -2.54
C CYS A 143 4.94 -6.81 -3.88
N ALA A 144 4.88 -5.48 -4.05
CA ALA A 144 4.42 -4.85 -5.29
C ALA A 144 5.31 -5.17 -6.50
N ILE A 145 6.62 -5.36 -6.30
CA ILE A 145 7.52 -5.79 -7.38
C ILE A 145 7.15 -7.18 -7.88
N ARG A 146 6.84 -8.10 -6.96
CA ARG A 146 6.38 -9.46 -7.34
C ARG A 146 5.03 -9.41 -8.04
N SER A 147 4.07 -8.66 -7.49
CA SER A 147 2.76 -8.47 -8.10
C SER A 147 2.83 -7.84 -9.49
N SER A 148 3.73 -6.87 -9.71
CA SER A 148 3.86 -6.21 -11.03
C SER A 148 4.29 -7.16 -12.14
N VAL A 149 5.04 -8.23 -11.83
CA VAL A 149 5.37 -9.28 -12.81
C VAL A 149 4.13 -10.11 -13.14
N VAL A 150 3.36 -10.48 -12.10
CA VAL A 150 2.13 -11.26 -12.30
C VAL A 150 1.10 -10.45 -13.10
N LEU A 151 0.98 -9.16 -12.85
CA LEU A 151 0.11 -8.25 -13.62
C LEU A 151 0.53 -8.13 -15.10
N GLY A 152 1.80 -8.37 -15.40
CA GLY A 152 2.32 -8.41 -16.77
C GLY A 152 1.64 -9.47 -17.64
N PHE A 153 1.25 -10.64 -17.06
CA PHE A 153 0.52 -11.70 -17.78
C PHE A 153 -0.87 -11.26 -18.26
N VAL A 154 -1.48 -10.31 -17.59
CA VAL A 154 -2.79 -9.77 -18.00
C VAL A 154 -2.68 -8.50 -18.86
N GLY A 155 -1.47 -8.20 -19.37
CA GLY A 155 -1.27 -7.10 -20.31
C GLY A 155 -0.86 -5.77 -19.67
N ALA A 156 -0.47 -5.75 -18.41
CA ALA A 156 0.06 -4.55 -17.75
C ALA A 156 1.50 -4.20 -18.18
N GLY A 157 2.16 -5.04 -18.97
CA GLY A 157 3.52 -4.79 -19.45
C GLY A 157 4.62 -5.34 -18.53
N GLY A 158 5.86 -4.94 -18.78
CA GLY A 158 7.01 -5.34 -17.97
C GLY A 158 7.53 -6.75 -18.28
N LEU A 159 8.25 -7.34 -17.31
CA LEU A 159 8.84 -8.68 -17.44
C LEU A 159 7.78 -9.77 -17.63
N GLY A 160 6.64 -9.65 -16.97
CA GLY A 160 5.58 -10.66 -17.06
C GLY A 160 4.99 -10.78 -18.46
N GLN A 161 4.80 -9.66 -19.16
CA GLN A 161 4.32 -9.69 -20.54
C GLN A 161 5.35 -10.29 -21.50
N GLN A 162 6.63 -10.02 -21.30
CA GLN A 162 7.70 -10.63 -22.09
C GLN A 162 7.75 -12.15 -21.87
N LEU A 163 7.63 -12.57 -20.60
CA LEU A 163 7.57 -13.97 -20.23
C LEU A 163 6.38 -14.69 -20.90
N ASP A 164 5.19 -14.08 -20.86
CA ASP A 164 3.99 -14.63 -21.53
C ASP A 164 4.18 -14.76 -23.04
N ASN A 165 4.78 -13.76 -23.70
CA ASN A 165 5.07 -13.80 -25.12
C ASN A 165 6.06 -14.92 -25.46
N SER A 166 7.16 -15.05 -24.70
CA SER A 166 8.17 -16.11 -24.94
C SER A 166 7.60 -17.51 -24.66
N MET A 167 6.68 -17.65 -23.70
CA MET A 167 5.94 -18.91 -23.47
C MET A 167 5.05 -19.27 -24.66
N LYS A 168 4.35 -18.31 -25.24
CA LYS A 168 3.50 -18.51 -26.43
C LYS A 168 4.29 -18.84 -27.67
N MET A 169 5.54 -18.39 -27.76
CA MET A 169 6.47 -18.70 -28.85
C MET A 169 7.24 -20.02 -28.65
N PHE A 170 6.98 -20.75 -27.54
CA PHE A 170 7.67 -21.98 -27.17
C PHE A 170 9.21 -21.83 -27.06
N ASN A 171 9.70 -20.62 -26.75
CA ASN A 171 11.12 -20.35 -26.61
C ASN A 171 11.57 -20.60 -25.15
N GLY A 172 11.84 -21.87 -24.83
CA GLY A 172 12.18 -22.28 -23.45
C GLY A 172 13.47 -21.64 -22.91
N GLY A 173 14.44 -21.32 -23.78
CA GLY A 173 15.66 -20.64 -23.35
C GLY A 173 15.43 -19.22 -22.85
N GLU A 174 14.61 -18.45 -23.54
CA GLU A 174 14.22 -17.09 -23.09
C GLU A 174 13.38 -17.14 -21.83
N VAL A 175 12.45 -18.08 -21.72
CA VAL A 175 11.63 -18.27 -20.52
C VAL A 175 12.51 -18.54 -19.30
N ALA A 176 13.51 -19.45 -19.42
CA ALA A 176 14.43 -19.76 -18.34
C ALA A 176 15.27 -18.53 -17.93
N LEU A 177 15.78 -17.78 -18.91
CA LEU A 177 16.54 -16.56 -18.68
C LEU A 177 15.68 -15.51 -17.93
N MET A 178 14.44 -15.30 -18.38
CA MET A 178 13.54 -14.32 -17.75
C MET A 178 13.17 -14.71 -16.32
N LEU A 179 12.98 -16.01 -16.03
CA LEU A 179 12.78 -16.50 -14.68
C LEU A 179 14.01 -16.23 -13.78
N LEU A 180 15.22 -16.46 -14.28
CA LEU A 180 16.44 -16.12 -13.54
C LEU A 180 16.55 -14.62 -13.26
N VAL A 181 16.27 -13.79 -14.26
CA VAL A 181 16.24 -12.32 -14.08
C VAL A 181 15.20 -11.90 -13.05
N PHE A 182 14.02 -12.52 -13.08
CA PHE A 182 12.98 -12.26 -12.09
C PHE A 182 13.41 -12.65 -10.67
N MET A 183 14.00 -13.85 -10.51
CA MET A 183 14.54 -14.30 -9.22
C MET A 183 15.62 -13.36 -8.69
N ALA A 184 16.53 -12.92 -9.55
CA ALA A 184 17.58 -11.96 -9.21
C ALA A 184 16.99 -10.61 -8.78
N LEU A 185 15.96 -10.12 -9.50
CA LEU A 185 15.27 -8.87 -9.20
C LEU A 185 14.56 -8.93 -7.85
N VAL A 186 13.85 -10.03 -7.56
CA VAL A 186 13.17 -10.22 -6.26
C VAL A 186 14.20 -10.32 -5.14
N ALA A 187 15.29 -11.07 -5.32
CA ALA A 187 16.35 -11.18 -4.32
C ALA A 187 17.03 -9.83 -4.03
N LEU A 188 17.20 -8.99 -5.07
CA LEU A 188 17.73 -7.64 -4.91
C LEU A 188 16.75 -6.76 -4.14
N ALA A 189 15.47 -6.81 -4.49
CA ALA A 189 14.42 -6.06 -3.80
C ALA A 189 14.33 -6.45 -2.31
N ASP A 190 14.42 -7.74 -1.99
CA ASP A 190 14.42 -8.24 -0.62
C ASP A 190 15.65 -7.76 0.16
N LYS A 191 16.85 -7.79 -0.44
CA LYS A 191 18.06 -7.23 0.17
C LYS A 191 17.95 -5.74 0.46
N VAL A 192 17.44 -4.96 -0.49
CA VAL A 192 17.22 -3.52 -0.31
C VAL A 192 16.19 -3.26 0.78
N SER A 193 15.07 -3.99 0.74
CA SER A 193 14.01 -3.93 1.76
C SER A 193 14.54 -4.27 3.17
N SER A 194 15.30 -5.33 3.30
CA SER A 194 15.86 -5.75 4.59
C SER A 194 16.93 -4.79 5.10
N TRP A 195 17.74 -4.21 4.21
CA TRP A 195 18.71 -3.19 4.57
C TRP A 195 18.04 -1.90 5.07
N LEU A 196 17.01 -1.43 4.36
CA LEU A 196 16.24 -0.26 4.78
C LEU A 196 15.56 -0.48 6.14
N ARG A 197 14.96 -1.64 6.36
CA ARG A 197 14.32 -1.96 7.65
C ARG A 197 15.32 -2.03 8.81
N ARG A 198 16.53 -2.53 8.59
CA ARG A 198 17.59 -2.54 9.62
C ARG A 198 18.11 -1.15 9.97
N SER A 199 18.08 -0.21 9.03
CA SER A 199 18.52 1.17 9.28
C SER A 199 17.46 2.01 10.02
N LEU A 200 16.22 1.51 10.12
CA LEU A 200 15.08 2.19 10.75
C LEU A 200 14.79 1.68 12.18
N GLY A 201 15.30 0.53 12.56
CA GLY A 201 15.18 -0.06 13.90
C GLY A 201 16.51 -0.13 14.60
#